data_acf19bec8bfae231047890937e82f6b0
#
_entry.id   acf19bec8bfae231047890937e82f6b0
#
_cell.length_a   1.000
_cell.length_b   1.000
_cell.length_c   1.000
_cell.angle_alpha   90.00
_cell.angle_beta   90.00
_cell.angle_gamma   90.00
#
_symmetry.space_group_name_H-M   'P 1'
#
loop_
_entity.id
_entity.type
_entity.pdbx_description
1 polymer ?
#
loop_
_entity_poly.entity_id
_entity_poly.type
_entity_poly.pdbx_seq_one_letter_code
_entity_poly.pdbx_strand_id
1 'polypeptide(L)'
;MYKRQEHYTSDFSVFGPYTSRAGDLVHLRSDISFCLNDTAHIGNLLNALHPTPAVCGMPKADTRDFITHNESAPRDYYSGFAGTLDPDGDTNLFVTLRCMKIDGQDNTQSDQYTLYAGGGLLKDSTCQSEWEETEAKMNTMRQTFKL
;
A
#
# COMPACT_ATOMS: atom_id res chain seq x y z
N MET A 1 -2.12 14.13 -7.64
CA MET A 1 -1.57 12.77 -7.68
C MET A 1 -0.70 12.56 -8.92
N TYR A 2 -1.11 12.96 -10.10
CA TYR A 2 -0.51 12.64 -11.41
C TYR A 2 0.82 13.34 -11.73
N LYS A 3 1.09 14.50 -11.16
CA LYS A 3 2.27 15.35 -11.47
C LYS A 3 3.64 14.74 -11.12
N ARG A 4 3.69 13.64 -10.37
CA ARG A 4 4.97 13.05 -9.95
C ARG A 4 5.59 12.15 -11.00
N GLN A 5 4.79 11.68 -11.96
CA GLN A 5 5.22 10.76 -13.01
C GLN A 5 5.70 11.50 -14.26
N GLU A 6 5.31 12.77 -14.45
CA GLU A 6 5.56 13.54 -15.67
C GLU A 6 7.04 13.64 -16.08
N HIS A 7 7.97 13.52 -15.12
CA HIS A 7 9.41 13.55 -15.41
C HIS A 7 9.95 12.26 -16.03
N TYR A 8 9.24 11.12 -15.81
CA TYR A 8 9.71 9.79 -16.20
C TYR A 8 8.85 9.14 -17.26
N THR A 9 7.72 9.76 -17.61
CA THR A 9 6.68 9.13 -18.42
C THR A 9 6.18 10.05 -19.53
N SER A 10 5.71 9.43 -20.62
CA SER A 10 4.98 10.06 -21.73
C SER A 10 3.65 9.35 -21.98
N ASP A 11 2.87 9.84 -22.93
CA ASP A 11 1.60 9.24 -23.38
C ASP A 11 0.64 8.93 -22.23
N PHE A 12 0.47 9.92 -21.37
CA PHE A 12 -0.31 9.79 -20.15
C PHE A 12 -1.82 9.80 -20.43
N SER A 13 -2.54 8.80 -19.95
CA SER A 13 -3.99 8.75 -19.99
C SER A 13 -4.59 8.30 -18.66
N VAL A 14 -5.81 8.77 -18.37
CA VAL A 14 -6.58 8.40 -17.17
C VAL A 14 -7.94 7.91 -17.59
N PHE A 15 -8.30 6.71 -17.14
CA PHE A 15 -9.63 6.16 -17.29
C PHE A 15 -10.31 6.02 -15.92
N GLY A 16 -11.51 6.55 -15.80
CA GLY A 16 -12.26 6.54 -14.54
C GLY A 16 -12.47 7.94 -13.94
N PRO A 17 -13.02 8.04 -12.70
CA PRO A 17 -13.29 6.93 -11.78
C PRO A 17 -14.50 6.07 -12.22
N TYR A 18 -14.40 4.77 -11.92
CA TYR A 18 -15.49 3.83 -12.11
C TYR A 18 -15.62 2.88 -10.92
N THR A 19 -16.78 2.28 -10.74
CA THR A 19 -17.03 1.33 -9.67
C THR A 19 -16.35 0.00 -9.98
N SER A 20 -15.52 -0.49 -9.06
CA SER A 20 -14.86 -1.80 -9.13
C SER A 20 -15.22 -2.65 -7.93
N ARG A 21 -15.39 -3.95 -8.14
CA ARG A 21 -15.62 -4.94 -7.08
C ARG A 21 -14.36 -5.74 -6.80
N ALA A 22 -14.10 -5.97 -5.51
CA ALA A 22 -13.09 -6.88 -5.01
C ALA A 22 -13.71 -7.73 -3.89
N GLY A 23 -14.17 -8.94 -4.24
CA GLY A 23 -15.02 -9.74 -3.36
C GLY A 23 -16.33 -9.02 -3.04
N ASP A 24 -16.62 -8.85 -1.75
CA ASP A 24 -17.82 -8.15 -1.26
C ASP A 24 -17.63 -6.63 -1.16
N LEU A 25 -16.42 -6.14 -1.40
CA LEU A 25 -16.10 -4.71 -1.33
C LEU A 25 -16.32 -4.03 -2.68
N VAL A 26 -16.88 -2.83 -2.62
CA VAL A 26 -17.08 -1.94 -3.76
C VAL A 26 -16.29 -0.66 -3.52
N HIS A 27 -15.48 -0.26 -4.50
CA HIS A 27 -14.66 0.95 -4.40
C HIS A 27 -14.58 1.67 -5.75
N LEU A 28 -14.21 2.95 -5.70
CA LEU A 28 -13.92 3.73 -6.89
C LEU A 28 -12.48 3.44 -7.34
N ARG A 29 -12.35 3.14 -8.63
CA ARG A 29 -11.07 2.86 -9.28
C ARG A 29 -10.83 3.83 -10.44
N SER A 30 -9.59 4.25 -10.60
CA SER A 30 -9.10 4.92 -11.81
C SER A 30 -7.85 4.21 -12.28
N ASP A 31 -7.80 3.94 -13.57
CA ASP A 31 -6.62 3.38 -14.22
C ASP A 31 -5.82 4.52 -14.86
N ILE A 32 -4.52 4.48 -14.65
CA ILE A 32 -3.59 5.45 -15.17
C ILE A 32 -2.59 4.71 -16.03
N SER A 33 -2.57 5.03 -17.32
CA SER A 33 -1.65 4.45 -18.29
C SER A 33 -0.65 5.50 -18.78
N PHE A 34 0.58 5.07 -18.99
CA PHE A 34 1.65 5.91 -19.49
C PHE A 34 2.76 5.04 -20.10
N CYS A 35 3.60 5.64 -20.94
CA CYS A 35 4.84 5.02 -21.39
C CYS A 35 6.00 5.47 -20.50
N LEU A 36 6.83 4.55 -20.04
CA LEU A 36 8.06 4.87 -19.33
C LEU A 36 9.10 5.32 -20.37
N ASN A 37 9.68 6.50 -20.19
CA ASN A 37 10.63 7.08 -21.15
C ASN A 37 11.92 6.25 -21.25
N ASP A 38 12.32 5.61 -20.15
CA ASP A 38 13.47 4.71 -20.09
C ASP A 38 13.25 3.72 -18.93
N THR A 39 13.39 2.43 -19.21
CA THR A 39 13.25 1.35 -18.21
C THR A 39 14.26 1.46 -17.08
N ALA A 40 15.43 2.07 -17.30
CA ALA A 40 16.41 2.37 -16.27
C ALA A 40 15.84 3.29 -15.14
N HIS A 41 14.78 4.04 -15.43
CA HIS A 41 14.14 4.93 -14.46
C HIS A 41 13.01 4.31 -13.65
N ILE A 42 12.74 3.01 -13.77
CA ILE A 42 11.66 2.35 -13.01
C ILE A 42 11.81 2.53 -11.49
N GLY A 43 13.03 2.44 -10.97
CA GLY A 43 13.32 2.67 -9.55
C GLY A 43 13.01 4.11 -9.12
N ASN A 44 13.31 5.09 -9.96
CA ASN A 44 13.00 6.50 -9.70
C ASN A 44 11.49 6.74 -9.70
N LEU A 45 10.77 6.13 -10.64
CA LEU A 45 9.31 6.18 -10.70
C LEU A 45 8.68 5.58 -9.43
N LEU A 46 9.11 4.39 -9.03
CA LEU A 46 8.63 3.73 -7.81
C LEU A 46 8.89 4.58 -6.57
N ASN A 47 10.08 5.17 -6.45
CA ASN A 47 10.39 6.07 -5.34
C ASN A 47 9.52 7.35 -5.34
N ALA A 48 9.22 7.90 -6.51
CA ALA A 48 8.31 9.04 -6.62
C ALA A 48 6.87 8.69 -6.22
N LEU A 49 6.41 7.49 -6.53
CA LEU A 49 5.08 6.99 -6.16
C LEU A 49 5.00 6.60 -4.68
N HIS A 50 6.08 6.08 -4.10
CA HIS A 50 6.10 5.58 -2.71
C HIS A 50 6.29 6.70 -1.66
N PRO A 51 5.61 6.63 -0.51
CA PRO A 51 4.39 5.84 -0.26
C PRO A 51 3.22 6.40 -1.08
N THR A 52 2.31 5.51 -1.50
CA THR A 52 1.12 5.94 -2.24
C THR A 52 0.15 6.69 -1.31
N PRO A 53 -0.69 7.58 -1.85
CA PRO A 53 -1.68 8.30 -1.04
C PRO A 53 -2.65 7.39 -0.27
N ALA A 54 -2.91 6.18 -0.80
CA ALA A 54 -3.80 5.21 -0.16
C ALA A 54 -3.29 4.71 1.21
N VAL A 55 -1.97 4.76 1.42
CA VAL A 55 -1.32 4.28 2.66
C VAL A 55 -0.56 5.38 3.42
N CYS A 56 -0.46 6.56 2.83
CA CYS A 56 0.20 7.70 3.46
C CYS A 56 -0.78 8.84 3.71
N GLY A 57 -1.59 9.19 2.71
CA GLY A 57 -2.46 10.36 2.74
C GLY A 57 -1.93 11.54 1.94
N MET A 58 -2.60 12.68 2.10
CA MET A 58 -2.29 13.92 1.38
C MET A 58 -2.43 15.13 2.33
N PRO A 59 -1.50 16.11 2.29
CA PRO A 59 -0.28 16.20 1.46
C PRO A 59 0.79 15.17 1.88
N LYS A 60 1.56 14.63 0.91
CA LYS A 60 2.49 13.51 1.16
C LYS A 60 3.56 13.82 2.20
N ALA A 61 4.17 14.99 2.14
CA ALA A 61 5.27 15.36 3.05
C ALA A 61 4.78 15.41 4.49
N ASP A 62 3.71 16.16 4.74
CA ASP A 62 3.17 16.40 6.07
C ASP A 62 2.63 15.10 6.70
N THR A 63 1.91 14.31 5.90
CA THR A 63 1.36 13.03 6.38
C THR A 63 2.44 12.00 6.63
N ARG A 64 3.48 11.95 5.78
CA ARG A 64 4.64 11.07 6.02
C ARG A 64 5.34 11.43 7.33
N ASP A 65 5.56 12.72 7.54
CA ASP A 65 6.21 13.24 8.75
C ASP A 65 5.37 12.90 10.00
N PHE A 66 4.07 13.14 9.93
CA PHE A 66 3.13 12.76 10.97
C PHE A 66 3.18 11.27 11.31
N ILE A 67 3.12 10.40 10.31
CA ILE A 67 3.19 8.94 10.49
C ILE A 67 4.50 8.55 11.17
N THR A 68 5.62 9.07 10.68
CA THR A 68 6.96 8.75 11.19
C THR A 68 7.13 9.12 12.67
N HIS A 69 6.48 10.19 13.13
CA HIS A 69 6.60 10.65 14.51
C HIS A 69 5.54 10.07 15.46
N ASN A 70 4.42 9.58 14.93
CA ASN A 70 3.28 9.17 15.78
C ASN A 70 3.02 7.65 15.77
N GLU A 71 3.46 6.89 14.80
CA GLU A 71 3.35 5.43 14.85
C GLU A 71 4.41 4.87 15.80
N SER A 72 3.97 4.02 16.72
CA SER A 72 4.83 3.43 17.76
C SER A 72 5.69 2.26 17.26
N ALA A 73 5.36 1.69 16.13
CA ALA A 73 6.04 0.55 15.54
C ALA A 73 6.43 0.81 14.07
N PRO A 74 7.55 0.25 13.61
CA PRO A 74 7.94 0.36 12.20
C PRO A 74 6.95 -0.37 11.31
N ARG A 75 6.72 0.18 10.12
CA ARG A 75 5.85 -0.43 9.12
C ARG A 75 6.51 -1.61 8.38
N ASP A 76 7.81 -1.78 8.51
CA ASP A 76 8.61 -2.78 7.79
C ASP A 76 8.25 -2.82 6.30
N TYR A 77 7.72 -3.93 5.80
CA TYR A 77 7.25 -4.09 4.41
C TYR A 77 5.82 -3.59 4.16
N TYR A 78 5.07 -3.25 5.22
CA TYR A 78 3.72 -2.69 5.09
C TYR A 78 3.77 -1.34 4.39
N SER A 79 2.85 -1.09 3.48
CA SER A 79 2.79 0.09 2.60
C SER A 79 3.91 0.22 1.55
N GLY A 80 4.81 -0.74 1.46
CA GLY A 80 5.81 -0.85 0.41
C GLY A 80 5.25 -1.43 -0.89
N PHE A 81 6.15 -1.89 -1.76
CA PHE A 81 5.81 -2.63 -2.98
C PHE A 81 6.30 -4.07 -2.89
N ALA A 82 5.47 -5.00 -3.35
CA ALA A 82 5.84 -6.40 -3.50
C ALA A 82 5.34 -6.92 -4.85
N GLY A 83 6.12 -7.82 -5.47
CA GLY A 83 5.77 -8.44 -6.73
C GLY A 83 6.98 -8.81 -7.57
N THR A 84 6.75 -9.05 -8.84
CA THR A 84 7.80 -9.37 -9.81
C THR A 84 8.23 -8.11 -10.55
N LEU A 85 9.53 -7.92 -10.65
CA LEU A 85 10.16 -6.89 -11.47
C LEU A 85 11.03 -7.57 -12.52
N ASP A 86 10.62 -7.47 -13.77
CA ASP A 86 11.39 -7.95 -14.92
C ASP A 86 11.69 -6.75 -15.83
N PRO A 87 12.96 -6.33 -15.94
CA PRO A 87 13.34 -5.20 -16.80
C PRO A 87 13.13 -5.45 -18.29
N ASP A 88 13.15 -6.71 -18.71
CA ASP A 88 13.02 -7.13 -20.11
C ASP A 88 11.64 -7.74 -20.43
N GLY A 89 10.76 -7.83 -19.44
CA GLY A 89 9.44 -8.47 -19.55
C GLY A 89 8.36 -7.78 -18.72
N ASP A 90 7.38 -8.57 -18.28
CA ASP A 90 6.23 -8.07 -17.53
C ASP A 90 6.57 -7.83 -16.06
N THR A 91 6.33 -6.62 -15.62
CA THR A 91 6.50 -6.20 -14.22
C THR A 91 5.14 -6.04 -13.55
N ASN A 92 4.94 -6.73 -12.43
CA ASN A 92 3.73 -6.67 -11.63
C ASN A 92 4.05 -6.35 -10.17
N LEU A 93 3.83 -5.11 -9.77
CA LEU A 93 4.08 -4.63 -8.41
C LEU A 93 2.79 -4.16 -7.77
N PHE A 94 2.58 -4.57 -6.53
CA PHE A 94 1.42 -4.22 -5.73
C PHE A 94 1.85 -3.51 -4.46
N VAL A 95 1.02 -2.58 -3.98
CA VAL A 95 1.21 -2.00 -2.66
C VAL A 95 0.93 -3.06 -1.61
N THR A 96 1.87 -3.27 -0.69
CA THR A 96 1.75 -4.28 0.36
C THR A 96 0.76 -3.82 1.42
N LEU A 97 -0.42 -4.41 1.38
CA LEU A 97 -1.51 -4.18 2.33
C LEU A 97 -1.87 -5.49 3.04
N ARG A 98 -2.44 -5.40 4.24
CA ARG A 98 -2.95 -6.58 4.96
C ARG A 98 -1.94 -7.71 4.96
N CYS A 99 -0.76 -7.44 5.47
CA CYS A 99 0.34 -8.40 5.53
C CYS A 99 0.63 -8.84 6.96
N MET A 100 1.40 -9.89 7.07
CA MET A 100 1.85 -10.44 8.34
C MET A 100 3.36 -10.64 8.27
N LYS A 101 4.05 -10.24 9.33
CA LYS A 101 5.44 -10.58 9.58
C LYS A 101 5.48 -11.78 10.52
N ILE A 102 6.31 -12.74 10.21
CA ILE A 102 6.57 -13.93 11.02
C ILE A 102 8.02 -13.87 11.46
N ASP A 103 8.23 -13.66 12.74
CA ASP A 103 9.54 -13.71 13.35
C ASP A 103 9.74 -15.11 13.97
N GLY A 104 10.36 -16.03 13.20
CA GLY A 104 10.75 -17.35 13.67
C GLY A 104 12.00 -17.23 14.54
N GLN A 105 11.95 -17.70 15.77
CA GLN A 105 13.13 -17.89 16.58
C GLN A 105 13.55 -19.35 16.56
N ASP A 106 14.86 -19.59 16.50
CA ASP A 106 15.46 -20.93 16.46
C ASP A 106 14.84 -21.88 17.52
N ASN A 107 14.15 -22.89 17.04
CA ASN A 107 13.80 -24.19 17.63
C ASN A 107 13.29 -24.28 19.09
N THR A 108 13.09 -23.18 19.82
CA THR A 108 12.74 -23.26 21.26
C THR A 108 11.63 -22.31 21.74
N GLN A 109 11.16 -21.40 20.92
CA GLN A 109 10.07 -20.47 21.25
C GLN A 109 9.00 -20.43 20.14
N SER A 110 7.76 -20.15 20.53
CA SER A 110 6.66 -19.96 19.59
C SER A 110 6.94 -18.80 18.65
N ASP A 111 6.63 -18.99 17.36
CA ASP A 111 6.70 -17.94 16.35
C ASP A 111 5.89 -16.70 16.80
N GLN A 112 6.46 -15.52 16.59
CA GLN A 112 5.76 -14.26 16.81
C GLN A 112 5.17 -13.77 15.49
N TYR A 113 3.89 -13.45 15.51
CA TYR A 113 3.16 -12.94 14.34
C TYR A 113 2.79 -11.47 14.55
N THR A 114 3.22 -10.61 13.64
CA THR A 114 2.83 -9.20 13.62
C THR A 114 1.94 -8.94 12.41
N LEU A 115 0.68 -8.58 12.65
CA LEU A 115 -0.29 -8.26 11.62
C LEU A 115 -0.29 -6.76 11.33
N TYR A 116 -0.36 -6.40 10.04
CA TYR A 116 -0.40 -5.02 9.59
C TYR A 116 -1.70 -4.75 8.83
N ALA A 117 -2.42 -3.76 9.27
CA ALA A 117 -3.58 -3.20 8.58
C ALA A 117 -3.69 -1.70 8.89
N GLY A 118 -4.45 -0.98 8.09
CA GLY A 118 -4.70 0.43 8.32
C GLY A 118 -5.95 0.91 7.62
N GLY A 119 -6.48 2.04 8.07
CA GLY A 119 -7.60 2.75 7.50
C GLY A 119 -7.22 4.16 7.06
N GLY A 120 -8.05 4.78 6.24
CA GLY A 120 -7.92 6.18 5.83
C GLY A 120 -8.75 7.07 6.74
N LEU A 121 -8.12 7.93 7.53
CA LEU A 121 -8.83 8.87 8.40
C LEU A 121 -9.52 9.97 7.59
N LEU A 122 -10.78 10.17 7.84
CA LEU A 122 -11.61 11.23 7.29
C LEU A 122 -12.05 12.19 8.41
N LYS A 123 -12.63 13.32 8.03
CA LYS A 123 -13.08 14.35 8.98
C LYS A 123 -14.06 13.81 10.03
N ASP A 124 -14.90 12.88 9.63
CA ASP A 124 -15.96 12.32 10.48
C ASP A 124 -15.57 10.96 11.08
N SER A 125 -14.32 10.53 10.91
CA SER A 125 -13.81 9.30 11.51
C SER A 125 -13.81 9.39 13.03
N THR A 126 -14.21 8.30 13.68
CA THR A 126 -14.09 8.15 15.14
C THR A 126 -13.03 7.10 15.46
N CYS A 127 -12.33 7.25 16.57
CA CYS A 127 -11.30 6.31 17.00
C CYS A 127 -11.84 4.87 17.06
N GLN A 128 -13.06 4.69 17.55
CA GLN A 128 -13.69 3.38 17.71
C GLN A 128 -13.99 2.74 16.33
N SER A 129 -14.59 3.49 15.40
CA SER A 129 -14.93 2.95 14.08
C SER A 129 -13.69 2.59 13.25
N GLU A 130 -12.64 3.40 13.33
CA GLU A 130 -11.39 3.13 12.62
C GLU A 130 -10.65 1.93 13.20
N TRP A 131 -10.69 1.76 14.52
CA TRP A 131 -10.15 0.59 15.20
C TRP A 131 -10.88 -0.69 14.76
N GLU A 132 -12.22 -0.68 14.81
CA GLU A 132 -13.04 -1.82 14.40
C GLU A 132 -12.82 -2.19 12.92
N GLU A 133 -12.68 -1.19 12.03
CA GLU A 133 -12.34 -1.41 10.62
C GLU A 133 -10.96 -2.06 10.47
N THR A 134 -9.98 -1.60 11.22
CA THR A 134 -8.62 -2.16 11.20
C THR A 134 -8.62 -3.61 11.69
N GLU A 135 -9.32 -3.92 12.77
CA GLU A 135 -9.49 -5.29 13.28
C GLU A 135 -10.18 -6.20 12.23
N ALA A 136 -11.24 -5.71 11.60
CA ALA A 136 -11.93 -6.45 10.55
C ALA A 136 -11.01 -6.75 9.35
N LYS A 137 -10.15 -5.80 8.97
CA LYS A 137 -9.16 -5.98 7.90
C LYS A 137 -8.10 -7.04 8.25
N MET A 138 -7.68 -7.14 9.50
CA MET A 138 -6.72 -8.14 9.97
C MET A 138 -7.30 -9.56 9.94
N ASN A 139 -8.62 -9.72 10.02
CA ASN A 139 -9.26 -11.04 9.95
C ASN A 139 -8.99 -11.77 8.63
N THR A 140 -8.72 -11.06 7.54
CA THR A 140 -8.29 -11.66 6.27
C THR A 140 -7.04 -12.51 6.46
N MET A 141 -6.06 -12.03 7.21
CA MET A 141 -4.82 -12.77 7.49
C MET A 141 -5.04 -13.86 8.54
N ARG A 142 -5.79 -13.55 9.61
CA ARG A 142 -6.11 -14.54 10.67
C ARG A 142 -6.80 -15.78 10.10
N GLN A 143 -7.77 -15.60 9.20
CA GLN A 143 -8.48 -16.72 8.57
C GLN A 143 -7.56 -17.55 7.67
N THR A 144 -6.63 -16.94 6.95
CA THR A 144 -5.68 -17.62 6.08
C THR A 144 -4.79 -18.58 6.87
N PHE A 145 -4.37 -18.18 8.04
CA PHE A 145 -3.47 -18.96 8.89
C PHE A 145 -4.20 -19.74 10.00
N LYS A 146 -5.52 -19.61 10.10
CA LYS A 146 -6.34 -20.23 11.17
C LYS A 146 -5.83 -19.89 12.58
N LEU A 147 -5.37 -18.63 12.74
CA LEU A 147 -4.89 -18.08 14.00
C LEU A 147 -6.06 -17.69 14.92
#